data_dccd6ef9e132b6dba3d9782f3ff0f004
#
_entry.id   dccd6ef9e132b6dba3d9782f3ff0f004
#
_cell.length_a   1.000
_cell.length_b   1.000
_cell.length_c   1.000
_cell.angle_alpha   90.00
_cell.angle_beta   90.00
_cell.angle_gamma   90.00
#
_symmetry.space_group_name_H-M   'P 1'
#
loop_
_entity.id
_entity.type
_entity.pdbx_description
1 polymer ?
#
loop_
_entity_poly.entity_id
_entity_poly.type
_entity_poly.pdbx_seq_one_letter_code
_entity_poly.pdbx_strand_id
1 'polypeptide(L)'
;FRSNLVANPVDDVKAPKRLKSLPKALSVEQALSLVNQAVKEAAEKKDLETVRDAAIIDLLYSSGLRLSELLGIDVMQSKDRQQESAGWLDWDAAEVTVLGKGGKRRSVPIGGPAMQSLKVWRTVRDQLKQADVSKALFISATGTRLSPRTVQSRLRTLAMRAGLPTHVHPHMMRHSFASHVLQSSQDLRAVQEMLGHASIASTQIYTSLDFQHLAQAYDKAHPRAKAGK
;
A
#
# COMPACT_ATOMS: atom_id res chain seq x y z
N PHE A 1 -1.88 -41.55 55.55
CA PHE A 1 -2.19 -40.12 55.23
C PHE A 1 -2.35 -39.95 53.69
N ARG A 2 -3.60 -39.93 53.22
CA ARG A 2 -3.92 -39.52 51.82
C ARG A 2 -4.37 -38.08 51.90
N SER A 3 -3.53 -37.19 51.42
CA SER A 3 -3.92 -35.79 51.19
C SER A 3 -4.75 -35.70 49.91
N ASN A 4 -6.05 -35.40 50.05
CA ASN A 4 -6.93 -35.07 48.96
C ASN A 4 -6.58 -33.68 48.46
N LEU A 5 -5.79 -33.58 47.41
CA LEU A 5 -5.69 -32.35 46.59
C LEU A 5 -6.93 -32.29 45.71
N VAL A 6 -7.93 -31.53 46.13
CA VAL A 6 -9.24 -31.39 45.47
C VAL A 6 -9.18 -30.42 44.26
N ALA A 7 -8.10 -29.66 44.06
CA ALA A 7 -7.91 -28.80 42.91
C ALA A 7 -6.42 -28.72 42.58
N ASN A 8 -6.12 -28.75 41.30
CA ASN A 8 -4.77 -28.50 40.80
C ASN A 8 -4.49 -26.99 40.88
N PRO A 9 -3.52 -26.52 41.68
CA PRO A 9 -3.28 -25.09 41.84
C PRO A 9 -2.79 -24.37 40.56
N VAL A 10 -2.59 -25.10 39.47
CA VAL A 10 -2.10 -24.56 38.18
C VAL A 10 -3.20 -24.41 37.15
N ASP A 11 -4.43 -24.86 37.42
CA ASP A 11 -5.52 -24.80 36.43
C ASP A 11 -5.98 -23.35 36.11
N ASP A 12 -5.72 -22.40 37.02
CA ASP A 12 -6.04 -20.98 36.83
C ASP A 12 -4.89 -20.15 36.24
N VAL A 13 -3.72 -20.75 36.01
CA VAL A 13 -2.59 -20.03 35.43
C VAL A 13 -2.78 -19.92 33.88
N LYS A 14 -3.44 -18.86 33.45
CA LYS A 14 -3.48 -18.51 32.00
C LYS A 14 -2.07 -18.27 31.54
N ALA A 15 -1.62 -19.08 30.57
CA ALA A 15 -0.34 -18.85 29.90
C ALA A 15 -0.24 -17.39 29.42
N PRO A 16 0.90 -16.70 29.62
CA PRO A 16 1.06 -15.34 29.18
C PRO A 16 0.78 -15.28 27.67
N LYS A 17 -0.13 -14.40 27.26
CA LYS A 17 -0.38 -14.16 25.84
C LYS A 17 0.97 -13.84 25.21
N ARG A 18 1.41 -14.67 24.27
CA ARG A 18 2.59 -14.35 23.44
C ARG A 18 2.41 -12.93 22.92
N LEU A 19 3.31 -12.04 23.29
CA LEU A 19 3.40 -10.71 22.69
C LEU A 19 3.46 -10.95 21.19
N LYS A 20 2.42 -10.51 20.46
CA LYS A 20 2.46 -10.52 19.01
C LYS A 20 3.67 -9.66 18.64
N SER A 21 4.72 -10.28 18.11
CA SER A 21 5.86 -9.53 17.59
C SER A 21 5.30 -8.53 16.59
N LEU A 22 5.61 -7.24 16.79
CA LEU A 22 5.28 -6.21 15.80
C LEU A 22 5.81 -6.70 14.45
N PRO A 23 5.01 -6.65 13.38
CA PRO A 23 5.48 -7.03 12.06
C PRO A 23 6.72 -6.20 11.74
N LYS A 24 7.86 -6.87 11.58
CA LYS A 24 9.11 -6.20 11.26
C LYS A 24 8.97 -5.54 9.90
N ALA A 25 9.29 -4.25 9.80
CA ALA A 25 9.42 -3.59 8.51
C ALA A 25 10.48 -4.31 7.65
N LEU A 26 10.31 -4.31 6.35
CA LEU A 26 11.39 -4.69 5.43
C LEU A 26 12.50 -3.65 5.53
N SER A 27 13.75 -4.05 5.35
CA SER A 27 14.81 -3.06 5.11
C SER A 27 14.58 -2.36 3.76
N VAL A 28 15.27 -1.25 3.51
CA VAL A 28 15.21 -0.54 2.22
C VAL A 28 15.59 -1.49 1.07
N GLU A 29 16.67 -2.26 1.25
CA GLU A 29 17.18 -3.22 0.25
C GLU A 29 16.13 -4.32 -0.02
N GLN A 30 15.50 -4.85 1.02
CA GLN A 30 14.46 -5.88 0.88
C GLN A 30 13.23 -5.33 0.14
N ALA A 31 12.79 -4.13 0.49
CA ALA A 31 11.65 -3.49 -0.18
C ALA A 31 11.95 -3.19 -1.65
N LEU A 32 13.16 -2.68 -1.96
CA LEU A 32 13.60 -2.44 -3.34
C LEU A 32 13.79 -3.73 -4.11
N SER A 33 14.34 -4.80 -3.49
CA SER A 33 14.45 -6.12 -4.12
C SER A 33 13.10 -6.64 -4.56
N LEU A 34 12.09 -6.53 -3.70
CA LEU A 34 10.71 -6.95 -4.02
C LEU A 34 10.12 -6.16 -5.19
N VAL A 35 10.24 -4.83 -5.15
CA VAL A 35 9.73 -3.96 -6.23
C VAL A 35 10.47 -4.24 -7.54
N ASN A 36 11.80 -4.32 -7.51
CA ASN A 36 12.61 -4.59 -8.70
C ASN A 36 12.31 -5.96 -9.29
N GLN A 37 12.08 -7.00 -8.46
CA GLN A 37 11.66 -8.32 -8.94
C GLN A 37 10.32 -8.24 -9.68
N ALA A 38 9.34 -7.50 -9.14
CA ALA A 38 8.04 -7.34 -9.77
C ALA A 38 8.16 -6.60 -11.13
N VAL A 39 8.92 -5.52 -11.17
CA VAL A 39 9.17 -4.74 -12.40
C VAL A 39 9.92 -5.59 -13.45
N LYS A 40 10.91 -6.36 -13.02
CA LYS A 40 11.66 -7.29 -13.90
C LYS A 40 10.72 -8.33 -14.52
N GLU A 41 9.90 -9.01 -13.70
CA GLU A 41 8.93 -9.99 -14.22
C GLU A 41 7.94 -9.36 -15.20
N ALA A 42 7.47 -8.14 -14.93
CA ALA A 42 6.59 -7.41 -15.83
C ALA A 42 7.26 -7.10 -17.19
N ALA A 43 8.54 -6.71 -17.18
CA ALA A 43 9.30 -6.43 -18.40
C ALA A 43 9.60 -7.69 -19.23
N GLU A 44 9.86 -8.82 -18.56
CA GLU A 44 10.16 -10.09 -19.20
C GLU A 44 8.91 -10.76 -19.79
N LYS A 45 7.84 -10.87 -19.00
CA LYS A 45 6.64 -11.64 -19.38
C LYS A 45 5.63 -10.80 -20.18
N LYS A 46 5.54 -9.51 -19.86
CA LYS A 46 4.61 -8.55 -20.49
C LYS A 46 3.15 -9.01 -20.48
N ASP A 47 2.79 -9.92 -19.56
CA ASP A 47 1.41 -10.36 -19.38
C ASP A 47 0.65 -9.41 -18.41
N LEU A 48 -0.66 -9.46 -18.48
CA LEU A 48 -1.57 -8.63 -17.69
C LEU A 48 -1.29 -8.72 -16.19
N GLU A 49 -1.04 -9.93 -15.69
CA GLU A 49 -0.92 -10.15 -14.26
C GLU A 49 0.38 -9.57 -13.71
N THR A 50 1.51 -9.80 -14.41
CA THR A 50 2.81 -9.31 -13.95
C THR A 50 2.92 -7.80 -14.04
N VAL A 51 2.39 -7.18 -15.10
CA VAL A 51 2.35 -5.72 -15.25
C VAL A 51 1.47 -5.08 -14.17
N ARG A 52 0.30 -5.65 -13.91
CA ARG A 52 -0.60 -5.20 -12.83
C ARG A 52 0.06 -5.33 -11.46
N ASP A 53 0.67 -6.47 -11.19
CA ASP A 53 1.26 -6.76 -9.89
C ASP A 53 2.47 -5.86 -9.62
N ALA A 54 3.27 -5.53 -10.64
CA ALA A 54 4.34 -4.54 -10.52
C ALA A 54 3.79 -3.17 -10.10
N ALA A 55 2.73 -2.69 -10.77
CA ALA A 55 2.09 -1.43 -10.43
C ALA A 55 1.49 -1.43 -9.01
N ILE A 56 0.88 -2.54 -8.58
CA ILE A 56 0.33 -2.70 -7.22
C ILE A 56 1.44 -2.61 -6.17
N ILE A 57 2.53 -3.34 -6.35
CA ILE A 57 3.61 -3.42 -5.36
C ILE A 57 4.37 -2.10 -5.28
N ASP A 58 4.64 -1.49 -6.43
CA ASP A 58 5.28 -0.20 -6.49
C ASP A 58 4.44 0.89 -5.81
N LEU A 59 3.12 0.92 -6.07
CA LEU A 59 2.21 1.85 -5.43
C LEU A 59 2.09 1.62 -3.91
N LEU A 60 1.99 0.36 -3.46
CA LEU A 60 1.93 0.04 -2.02
C LEU A 60 3.17 0.54 -1.28
N TYR A 61 4.36 0.36 -1.87
CA TYR A 61 5.60 0.82 -1.26
C TYR A 61 5.77 2.34 -1.38
N SER A 62 5.35 2.94 -2.50
CA SER A 62 5.49 4.38 -2.75
C SER A 62 4.54 5.25 -1.92
N SER A 63 3.35 4.76 -1.60
CA SER A 63 2.30 5.58 -0.96
C SER A 63 1.84 5.08 0.41
N GLY A 64 2.30 3.91 0.83
CA GLY A 64 1.94 3.33 2.12
C GLY A 64 0.44 3.09 2.33
N LEU A 65 -0.33 2.87 1.27
CA LEU A 65 -1.77 2.64 1.32
C LEU A 65 -2.13 1.38 2.11
N ARG A 66 -3.32 1.39 2.73
CA ARG A 66 -3.95 0.15 3.20
C ARG A 66 -4.43 -0.67 2.01
N LEU A 67 -4.49 -1.99 2.16
CA LEU A 67 -4.96 -2.87 1.08
C LEU A 67 -6.38 -2.51 0.61
N SER A 68 -7.27 -2.18 1.52
CA SER A 68 -8.63 -1.74 1.19
C SER A 68 -8.66 -0.41 0.44
N GLU A 69 -7.77 0.53 0.79
CA GLU A 69 -7.61 1.80 0.10
C GLU A 69 -7.10 1.57 -1.33
N LEU A 70 -6.04 0.76 -1.50
CA LEU A 70 -5.51 0.38 -2.81
C LEU A 70 -6.60 -0.21 -3.72
N LEU A 71 -7.35 -1.18 -3.18
CA LEU A 71 -8.41 -1.85 -3.93
C LEU A 71 -9.62 -0.94 -4.21
N GLY A 72 -9.81 0.10 -3.41
CA GLY A 72 -10.87 1.10 -3.62
C GLY A 72 -10.55 2.16 -4.68
N ILE A 73 -9.33 2.15 -5.25
CA ILE A 73 -8.94 3.16 -6.24
C ILE A 73 -9.66 2.92 -7.55
N ASP A 74 -10.23 3.99 -8.10
CA ASP A 74 -10.76 4.07 -9.45
C ASP A 74 -9.75 4.77 -10.39
N VAL A 75 -9.89 4.57 -11.68
CA VAL A 75 -9.00 5.17 -12.69
C VAL A 75 -9.06 6.70 -12.66
N MET A 76 -10.25 7.24 -12.39
CA MET A 76 -10.52 8.66 -12.23
C MET A 76 -11.64 8.87 -11.20
N GLN A 77 -11.77 10.09 -10.70
CA GLN A 77 -12.84 10.44 -9.78
C GLN A 77 -14.20 10.30 -10.47
N SER A 78 -15.12 9.55 -9.86
CA SER A 78 -16.52 9.57 -10.28
C SER A 78 -17.21 10.80 -9.70
N LYS A 79 -17.88 11.58 -10.57
CA LYS A 79 -18.70 12.72 -10.18
C LYS A 79 -20.15 12.33 -9.86
N ASP A 80 -20.50 11.07 -10.05
CA ASP A 80 -21.84 10.55 -9.78
C ASP A 80 -22.03 10.40 -8.27
N ARG A 81 -22.99 11.11 -7.70
CA ARG A 81 -23.33 11.08 -6.26
C ARG A 81 -23.77 9.69 -5.77
N GLN A 82 -24.30 8.85 -6.66
CA GLN A 82 -24.74 7.50 -6.31
C GLN A 82 -23.61 6.46 -6.34
N GLN A 83 -22.49 6.80 -6.98
CA GLN A 83 -21.33 5.93 -7.13
C GLN A 83 -20.02 6.68 -6.89
N GLU A 84 -19.95 7.38 -5.77
CA GLU A 84 -18.76 8.14 -5.42
C GLU A 84 -17.53 7.24 -5.25
N SER A 85 -16.41 7.64 -5.85
CA SER A 85 -15.15 6.89 -5.75
C SER A 85 -14.62 6.90 -4.32
N ALA A 86 -14.29 5.72 -3.79
CA ALA A 86 -13.58 5.59 -2.51
C ALA A 86 -12.12 6.09 -2.57
N GLY A 87 -11.56 6.14 -3.78
CA GLY A 87 -10.27 6.71 -4.08
C GLY A 87 -10.09 6.82 -5.59
N TRP A 88 -9.17 7.64 -6.04
CA TRP A 88 -8.82 7.81 -7.45
C TRP A 88 -7.38 8.27 -7.61
N LEU A 89 -6.86 8.13 -8.84
CA LEU A 89 -5.57 8.64 -9.24
C LEU A 89 -5.72 10.00 -9.94
N ASP A 90 -4.92 10.97 -9.47
CA ASP A 90 -4.63 12.17 -10.25
C ASP A 90 -3.33 11.94 -11.00
N TRP A 91 -3.47 11.76 -12.33
CA TRP A 91 -2.35 11.39 -13.19
C TRP A 91 -1.41 12.57 -13.47
N ASP A 92 -1.92 13.79 -13.42
CA ASP A 92 -1.18 15.01 -13.70
C ASP A 92 -0.42 15.50 -12.46
N ALA A 93 -1.09 15.46 -11.29
CA ALA A 93 -0.50 15.80 -10.02
C ALA A 93 0.41 14.69 -9.45
N ALA A 94 0.38 13.49 -10.03
CA ALA A 94 1.05 12.29 -9.49
C ALA A 94 0.65 11.98 -8.05
N GLU A 95 -0.66 11.95 -7.80
CA GLU A 95 -1.24 11.75 -6.46
C GLU A 95 -2.29 10.64 -6.44
N VAL A 96 -2.42 10.01 -5.30
CA VAL A 96 -3.57 9.14 -5.02
C VAL A 96 -4.40 9.72 -3.88
N THR A 97 -5.67 9.99 -4.16
CA THR A 97 -6.63 10.36 -3.13
C THR A 97 -7.38 9.12 -2.66
N VAL A 98 -7.50 8.95 -1.35
CA VAL A 98 -8.20 7.80 -0.75
C VAL A 98 -9.08 8.24 0.41
N LEU A 99 -10.15 7.48 0.65
CA LEU A 99 -11.04 7.64 1.77
C LEU A 99 -10.50 6.84 2.97
N GLY A 100 -10.06 7.54 3.99
CA GLY A 100 -9.53 6.94 5.21
C GLY A 100 -10.62 6.57 6.22
N LYS A 101 -10.19 6.09 7.39
CA LYS A 101 -11.08 5.79 8.51
C LYS A 101 -11.83 7.05 8.95
N GLY A 102 -13.15 6.94 9.14
CA GLY A 102 -14.01 8.06 9.52
C GLY A 102 -14.43 8.97 8.37
N GLY A 103 -14.34 8.51 7.12
CA GLY A 103 -14.81 9.26 5.96
C GLY A 103 -13.92 10.44 5.54
N LYS A 104 -12.75 10.61 6.14
CA LYS A 104 -11.81 11.68 5.78
C LYS A 104 -10.98 11.29 4.56
N ARG A 105 -10.97 12.17 3.58
CA ARG A 105 -10.10 12.01 2.39
C ARG A 105 -8.70 12.53 2.69
N ARG A 106 -7.72 11.88 2.06
CA ARG A 106 -6.35 12.38 2.02
C ARG A 106 -5.73 12.08 0.66
N SER A 107 -4.84 12.95 0.22
CA SER A 107 -3.98 12.73 -0.93
C SER A 107 -2.58 12.32 -0.47
N VAL A 108 -1.98 11.41 -1.19
CA VAL A 108 -0.61 10.93 -0.96
C VAL A 108 0.16 11.05 -2.27
N PRO A 109 1.36 11.65 -2.27
CA PRO A 109 2.19 11.74 -3.46
C PRO A 109 2.66 10.35 -3.90
N ILE A 110 2.87 10.18 -5.20
CA ILE A 110 3.36 8.97 -5.82
C ILE A 110 4.70 9.26 -6.48
N GLY A 111 5.73 8.51 -6.14
CA GLY A 111 7.06 8.67 -6.75
C GLY A 111 7.08 8.34 -8.23
N GLY A 112 7.99 8.97 -8.97
CA GLY A 112 8.12 8.84 -10.43
C GLY A 112 8.14 7.38 -10.93
N PRO A 113 8.96 6.47 -10.35
CA PRO A 113 8.98 5.08 -10.77
C PRO A 113 7.63 4.36 -10.58
N ALA A 114 6.90 4.62 -9.48
CA ALA A 114 5.58 4.04 -9.27
C ALA A 114 4.55 4.60 -10.26
N MET A 115 4.63 5.89 -10.58
CA MET A 115 3.81 6.48 -11.66
C MET A 115 4.11 5.84 -13.01
N GLN A 116 5.37 5.53 -13.30
CA GLN A 116 5.72 4.83 -14.54
C GLN A 116 5.11 3.42 -14.59
N SER A 117 5.22 2.65 -13.51
CA SER A 117 4.58 1.33 -13.40
C SER A 117 3.06 1.42 -13.58
N LEU A 118 2.43 2.45 -13.01
CA LEU A 118 0.99 2.70 -13.16
C LEU A 118 0.60 3.08 -14.59
N LYS A 119 1.40 3.87 -15.30
CA LYS A 119 1.16 4.23 -16.72
C LYS A 119 1.25 3.00 -17.60
N VAL A 120 2.25 2.14 -17.39
CA VAL A 120 2.38 0.87 -18.11
C VAL A 120 1.16 -0.02 -17.85
N TRP A 121 0.75 -0.15 -16.58
CA TRP A 121 -0.45 -0.91 -16.23
C TRP A 121 -1.69 -0.33 -16.91
N ARG A 122 -1.86 0.99 -16.90
CA ARG A 122 -3.02 1.63 -17.54
C ARG A 122 -3.10 1.29 -19.03
N THR A 123 -1.98 1.32 -19.74
CA THR A 123 -1.94 0.96 -21.17
C THR A 123 -2.42 -0.48 -21.39
N VAL A 124 -1.95 -1.42 -20.57
CA VAL A 124 -2.38 -2.84 -20.66
C VAL A 124 -3.84 -3.00 -20.26
N ARG A 125 -4.28 -2.33 -19.19
CA ARG A 125 -5.66 -2.36 -18.70
C ARG A 125 -6.63 -1.86 -19.76
N ASP A 126 -6.35 -0.74 -20.37
CA ASP A 126 -7.25 -0.07 -21.32
C ASP A 126 -7.40 -0.87 -22.64
N GLN A 127 -6.52 -1.85 -22.90
CA GLN A 127 -6.67 -2.81 -24.00
C GLN A 127 -7.65 -3.95 -23.72
N LEU A 128 -8.07 -4.12 -22.46
CA LEU A 128 -9.02 -5.16 -22.10
C LEU A 128 -10.45 -4.74 -22.51
N LYS A 129 -11.18 -5.63 -23.19
CA LYS A 129 -12.57 -5.38 -23.60
C LYS A 129 -13.49 -5.03 -22.42
N GLN A 130 -13.17 -5.49 -21.22
CA GLN A 130 -13.93 -5.26 -19.99
C GLN A 130 -13.49 -3.99 -19.24
N ALA A 131 -12.47 -3.28 -19.71
CA ALA A 131 -11.95 -2.08 -19.04
C ALA A 131 -12.96 -0.93 -19.02
N ASP A 132 -13.76 -0.80 -20.08
CA ASP A 132 -14.75 0.26 -20.23
C ASP A 132 -15.92 0.15 -19.24
N VAL A 133 -16.19 -1.06 -18.75
CA VAL A 133 -17.28 -1.31 -17.79
C VAL A 133 -16.84 -1.11 -16.35
N SER A 134 -15.54 -1.25 -16.08
CA SER A 134 -15.01 -1.17 -14.71
C SER A 134 -14.36 0.16 -14.43
N LYS A 135 -14.85 0.87 -13.42
CA LYS A 135 -14.19 2.07 -12.89
C LYS A 135 -12.89 1.75 -12.12
N ALA A 136 -12.73 0.50 -11.64
CA ALA A 136 -11.60 0.11 -10.80
C ALA A 136 -10.25 0.25 -11.51
N LEU A 137 -9.27 0.80 -10.82
CA LEU A 137 -7.91 0.88 -11.33
C LEU A 137 -7.31 -0.52 -11.51
N PHE A 138 -7.43 -1.39 -10.51
CA PHE A 138 -6.88 -2.74 -10.54
C PHE A 138 -7.97 -3.77 -10.76
N ILE A 139 -7.92 -4.42 -11.92
CA ILE A 139 -8.90 -5.43 -12.36
C ILE A 139 -8.23 -6.77 -12.66
N SER A 140 -9.05 -7.82 -12.63
CA SER A 140 -8.70 -9.15 -13.12
C SER A 140 -8.77 -9.23 -14.65
N ALA A 141 -8.38 -10.35 -15.22
CA ALA A 141 -8.57 -10.61 -16.65
C ALA A 141 -10.04 -10.59 -17.08
N THR A 142 -10.98 -10.82 -16.14
CA THR A 142 -12.43 -10.75 -16.39
C THR A 142 -13.02 -9.36 -16.16
N GLY A 143 -12.20 -8.32 -15.93
CA GLY A 143 -12.65 -6.94 -15.70
C GLY A 143 -13.17 -6.65 -14.30
N THR A 144 -13.20 -7.63 -13.39
CA THR A 144 -13.67 -7.42 -12.02
C THR A 144 -12.59 -6.81 -11.13
N ARG A 145 -12.99 -5.95 -10.19
CA ARG A 145 -12.08 -5.39 -9.17
C ARG A 145 -11.37 -6.52 -8.41
N LEU A 146 -10.06 -6.39 -8.20
CA LEU A 146 -9.29 -7.40 -7.51
C LEU A 146 -9.75 -7.65 -6.08
N SER A 147 -9.66 -8.91 -5.66
CA SER A 147 -9.90 -9.29 -4.26
C SER A 147 -8.66 -9.06 -3.38
N PRO A 148 -8.84 -8.81 -2.07
CA PRO A 148 -7.73 -8.74 -1.11
C PRO A 148 -6.87 -10.01 -1.13
N ARG A 149 -7.50 -11.17 -1.26
CA ARG A 149 -6.83 -12.48 -1.31
C ARG A 149 -5.89 -12.60 -2.51
N THR A 150 -6.32 -12.10 -3.67
CA THR A 150 -5.48 -12.09 -4.88
C THR A 150 -4.20 -11.29 -4.65
N VAL A 151 -4.32 -10.04 -4.17
CA VAL A 151 -3.15 -9.18 -3.92
C VAL A 151 -2.21 -9.80 -2.88
N GLN A 152 -2.75 -10.34 -1.78
CA GLN A 152 -1.94 -11.00 -0.75
C GLN A 152 -1.19 -12.22 -1.28
N SER A 153 -1.86 -13.05 -2.10
CA SER A 153 -1.24 -14.24 -2.72
C SER A 153 -0.13 -13.84 -3.69
N ARG A 154 -0.36 -12.84 -4.54
CA ARG A 154 0.64 -12.36 -5.51
C ARG A 154 1.84 -11.75 -4.81
N LEU A 155 1.62 -10.91 -3.80
CA LEU A 155 2.68 -10.31 -3.00
C LEU A 155 3.56 -11.39 -2.32
N ARG A 156 2.93 -12.43 -1.74
CA ARG A 156 3.65 -13.55 -1.13
C ARG A 156 4.51 -14.31 -2.15
N THR A 157 3.96 -14.60 -3.32
CA THR A 157 4.69 -15.31 -4.37
C THR A 157 5.88 -14.50 -4.87
N LEU A 158 5.70 -13.20 -5.08
CA LEU A 158 6.79 -12.31 -5.50
C LEU A 158 7.87 -12.15 -4.43
N ALA A 159 7.50 -12.08 -3.15
CA ALA A 159 8.45 -12.05 -2.05
C ALA A 159 9.35 -13.31 -2.02
N MET A 160 8.76 -14.49 -2.23
CA MET A 160 9.53 -15.75 -2.33
C MET A 160 10.48 -15.72 -3.53
N ARG A 161 10.05 -15.23 -4.69
CA ARG A 161 10.90 -15.12 -5.89
C ARG A 161 12.00 -14.07 -5.75
N ALA A 162 11.75 -13.02 -4.98
CA ALA A 162 12.76 -12.02 -4.62
C ALA A 162 13.76 -12.51 -3.55
N GLY A 163 13.64 -13.76 -3.10
CA GLY A 163 14.53 -14.36 -2.09
C GLY A 163 14.33 -13.79 -0.68
N LEU A 164 13.18 -13.19 -0.39
CA LEU A 164 12.94 -12.62 0.94
C LEU A 164 12.66 -13.70 1.99
N PRO A 165 13.31 -13.65 3.15
CA PRO A 165 13.24 -14.70 4.17
C PRO A 165 11.92 -14.69 4.98
N THR A 166 10.98 -13.84 4.64
CA THR A 166 9.75 -13.62 5.40
C THR A 166 8.52 -13.55 4.50
N HIS A 167 7.36 -13.88 5.09
CA HIS A 167 6.08 -13.70 4.42
C HIS A 167 5.70 -12.23 4.38
N VAL A 168 5.90 -11.61 3.22
CA VAL A 168 5.52 -10.22 3.02
C VAL A 168 4.00 -10.10 2.84
N HIS A 169 3.41 -9.11 3.49
CA HIS A 169 2.00 -8.77 3.39
C HIS A 169 1.80 -7.25 3.32
N PRO A 170 0.63 -6.75 2.87
CA PRO A 170 0.42 -5.32 2.63
C PRO A 170 0.71 -4.41 3.82
N HIS A 171 0.43 -4.86 5.06
CA HIS A 171 0.76 -4.08 6.25
C HIS A 171 2.26 -3.92 6.47
N MET A 172 3.08 -4.92 6.08
CA MET A 172 4.54 -4.77 6.12
C MET A 172 5.01 -3.72 5.13
N MET A 173 4.48 -3.71 3.91
CA MET A 173 4.80 -2.69 2.90
C MET A 173 4.51 -1.28 3.42
N ARG A 174 3.32 -1.10 4.02
CA ARG A 174 2.94 0.17 4.64
C ARG A 174 3.85 0.54 5.82
N HIS A 175 4.22 -0.42 6.66
CA HIS A 175 5.13 -0.18 7.78
C HIS A 175 6.53 0.19 7.29
N SER A 176 7.01 -0.48 6.24
CA SER A 176 8.29 -0.15 5.59
C SER A 176 8.28 1.25 4.99
N PHE A 177 7.22 1.63 4.28
CA PHE A 177 7.03 3.01 3.80
C PHE A 177 7.15 4.01 4.96
N ALA A 178 6.36 3.81 6.03
CA ALA A 178 6.36 4.70 7.19
C ALA A 178 7.75 4.85 7.82
N SER A 179 8.44 3.73 8.05
CA SER A 179 9.76 3.71 8.67
C SER A 179 10.81 4.39 7.78
N HIS A 180 10.80 4.12 6.48
CA HIS A 180 11.81 4.65 5.56
C HIS A 180 11.62 6.15 5.32
N VAL A 181 10.36 6.61 5.17
CA VAL A 181 10.09 8.06 5.05
C VAL A 181 10.44 8.77 6.35
N LEU A 182 10.08 8.20 7.51
CA LEU A 182 10.41 8.83 8.81
C LEU A 182 11.93 8.92 9.05
N GLN A 183 12.67 7.84 8.76
CA GLN A 183 14.13 7.82 8.91
C GLN A 183 14.84 8.89 8.07
N SER A 184 14.32 9.14 6.88
CA SER A 184 14.95 10.04 5.93
C SER A 184 14.45 11.48 6.03
N SER A 185 13.16 11.71 6.34
CA SER A 185 12.58 13.05 6.48
C SER A 185 12.73 13.63 7.87
N GLN A 186 12.78 12.76 8.89
CA GLN A 186 12.67 13.11 10.32
C GLN A 186 11.37 13.88 10.65
N ASP A 187 10.39 13.83 9.76
CA ASP A 187 9.11 14.52 9.89
C ASP A 187 7.99 13.53 10.21
N LEU A 188 7.81 13.29 11.50
CA LEU A 188 6.77 12.40 12.01
C LEU A 188 5.35 12.88 11.63
N ARG A 189 5.14 14.19 11.56
CA ARG A 189 3.85 14.78 11.24
C ARG A 189 3.49 14.50 9.79
N ALA A 190 4.38 14.76 8.85
CA ALA A 190 4.17 14.45 7.44
C ALA A 190 3.86 12.96 7.23
N VAL A 191 4.61 12.05 7.89
CA VAL A 191 4.36 10.61 7.81
C VAL A 191 3.00 10.23 8.36
N GLN A 192 2.58 10.79 9.50
CA GLN A 192 1.26 10.53 10.09
C GLN A 192 0.13 11.01 9.18
N GLU A 193 0.28 12.16 8.54
CA GLU A 193 -0.68 12.73 7.60
C GLU A 193 -0.80 11.84 6.34
N MET A 194 0.32 11.45 5.72
CA MET A 194 0.34 10.52 4.58
C MET A 194 -0.34 9.19 4.91
N LEU A 195 -0.14 8.69 6.13
CA LEU A 195 -0.75 7.45 6.58
C LEU A 195 -2.22 7.59 7.01
N GLY A 196 -2.71 8.80 7.27
CA GLY A 196 -4.07 9.03 7.77
C GLY A 196 -4.28 8.43 9.15
N HIS A 197 -3.36 8.69 10.10
CA HIS A 197 -3.52 8.32 11.50
C HIS A 197 -4.45 9.32 12.18
N ALA A 198 -5.60 8.85 12.69
CA ALA A 198 -6.67 9.66 13.25
C ALA A 198 -6.36 10.30 14.61
N SER A 199 -5.15 10.21 15.12
CA SER A 199 -4.80 10.55 16.50
C SER A 199 -3.95 11.82 16.63
N ILE A 200 -4.30 12.91 16.00
CA ILE A 200 -4.05 14.27 16.55
C ILE A 200 -5.20 15.14 16.07
N ALA A 201 -5.88 15.75 17.05
CA ALA A 201 -7.04 16.59 16.85
C ALA A 201 -6.76 17.70 15.85
N SER A 202 -7.50 17.73 14.83
CA SER A 202 -8.21 18.88 14.27
C SER A 202 -8.53 18.64 12.80
N THR A 203 -9.72 19.02 12.44
CA THR A 203 -10.22 19.16 11.08
C THR A 203 -9.36 20.19 10.34
N GLN A 204 -8.21 19.78 9.83
CA GLN A 204 -7.48 20.61 8.88
C GLN A 204 -7.96 20.27 7.48
N ILE A 205 -8.55 21.23 6.83
CA ILE A 205 -8.74 21.26 5.39
C ILE A 205 -7.33 21.35 4.81
N TYR A 206 -6.90 20.29 4.09
CA TYR A 206 -5.62 20.30 3.42
C TYR A 206 -5.60 21.43 2.40
N THR A 207 -4.66 22.34 2.57
CA THR A 207 -4.39 23.40 1.60
C THR A 207 -3.35 22.91 0.60
N SER A 208 -3.26 23.55 -0.55
CA SER A 208 -2.19 23.27 -1.54
C SER A 208 -0.78 23.40 -0.95
N LEU A 209 -0.60 24.23 0.08
CA LEU A 209 0.66 24.40 0.82
C LEU A 209 1.01 23.16 1.65
N ASP A 210 0.02 22.54 2.32
CA ASP A 210 0.24 21.32 3.11
C ASP A 210 0.66 20.17 2.19
N PHE A 211 0.09 20.10 0.99
CA PHE A 211 0.44 19.09 0.01
C PHE A 211 1.86 19.29 -0.54
N GLN A 212 2.28 20.50 -0.84
CA GLN A 212 3.65 20.80 -1.26
C GLN A 212 4.68 20.38 -0.20
N HIS A 213 4.37 20.59 1.08
CA HIS A 213 5.20 20.14 2.18
C HIS A 213 5.31 18.61 2.24
N LEU A 214 4.19 17.88 2.08
CA LEU A 214 4.17 16.42 2.02
C LEU A 214 4.95 15.88 0.83
N ALA A 215 4.81 16.48 -0.35
CA ALA A 215 5.55 16.12 -1.55
C ALA A 215 7.05 16.34 -1.37
N GLN A 216 7.47 17.47 -0.79
CA GLN A 216 8.87 17.76 -0.50
C GLN A 216 9.47 16.77 0.52
N ALA A 217 8.72 16.43 1.58
CA ALA A 217 9.14 15.44 2.56
C ALA A 217 9.29 14.06 1.91
N TYR A 218 8.37 13.69 1.02
CA TYR A 218 8.43 12.47 0.24
C TYR A 218 9.64 12.43 -0.69
N ASP A 219 9.84 13.48 -1.50
CA ASP A 219 10.92 13.57 -2.48
C ASP A 219 12.31 13.53 -1.84
N LYS A 220 12.44 14.12 -0.65
CA LYS A 220 13.70 14.07 0.12
C LYS A 220 13.97 12.70 0.71
N ALA A 221 12.94 11.98 1.08
CA ALA A 221 13.02 10.87 2.01
C ALA A 221 12.77 9.49 1.38
N HIS A 222 11.87 9.38 0.42
CA HIS A 222 11.49 8.06 -0.06
C HIS A 222 12.47 7.52 -1.10
N PRO A 223 12.96 6.25 -0.97
CA PRO A 223 13.92 5.67 -1.92
C PRO A 223 13.43 5.64 -3.37
N ARG A 224 12.11 5.56 -3.59
CA ARG A 224 11.48 5.56 -4.91
C ARG A 224 11.20 6.95 -5.48
N ALA A 225 11.37 8.02 -4.72
CA ALA A 225 11.25 9.37 -5.25
C ALA A 225 12.46 9.75 -6.12
N LYS A 226 13.65 9.26 -5.77
CA LYS A 226 14.94 9.64 -6.38
C LYS A 226 15.37 8.79 -7.58
N ALA A 227 14.73 7.68 -7.86
CA ALA A 227 15.13 6.72 -8.90
C ALA A 227 14.73 7.13 -10.34
N GLY A 228 14.49 8.41 -10.62
CA GLY A 228 14.00 8.90 -11.89
C GLY A 228 14.72 10.14 -12.46
N LYS A 229 15.99 10.38 -12.05
CA LYS A 229 16.84 11.38 -12.70
C LYS A 229 17.96 10.71 -13.44
#